data_d0ce43e924fd88bb24a4bcf6575da708
#
_entry.id   d0ce43e924fd88bb24a4bcf6575da708
#
_cell.length_a   1.000
_cell.length_b   1.000
_cell.length_c   1.000
_cell.angle_alpha   90.00
_cell.angle_beta   90.00
_cell.angle_gamma   90.00
#
_symmetry.space_group_name_H-M   'P 1'
#
loop_
_entity.id
_entity.type
_entity.pdbx_description
1 polymer ?
#
loop_
_entity_poly.entity_id
_entity_poly.type
_entity_poly.pdbx_seq_one_letter_code
_entity_poly.pdbx_strand_id
1 'polypeptide(L)'
;MVKHIVMFKLAEKTTENMERAVDSLRSLEGKIETLQSIEIGTDFLESERSYDIVLSAHFKDRDGLNIYTNHENHLPVVKIMRSLCSSSVVVDYEIS
;
A
#
# COMPACT_ATOMS: atom_id res chain seq x y z
N MET A 1 -11.65 -14.85 -0.61
CA MET A 1 -11.19 -13.48 -0.36
C MET A 1 -9.71 -13.37 -0.60
N VAL A 2 -9.27 -12.28 -1.16
CA VAL A 2 -7.86 -12.04 -1.50
C VAL A 2 -7.30 -10.95 -0.59
N LYS A 3 -6.08 -11.16 -0.11
CA LYS A 3 -5.34 -10.18 0.66
C LYS A 3 -4.09 -9.76 -0.09
N HIS A 4 -3.88 -8.45 -0.17
CA HIS A 4 -2.76 -7.82 -0.87
C HIS A 4 -1.94 -7.06 0.18
N ILE A 5 -0.72 -7.50 0.42
CA ILE A 5 0.18 -6.90 1.40
C ILE A 5 1.36 -6.28 0.69
N VAL A 6 1.60 -5.00 0.93
CA VAL A 6 2.78 -4.31 0.40
C VAL A 6 3.52 -3.65 1.56
N MET A 7 4.83 -3.81 1.58
CA MET A 7 5.69 -3.10 2.53
C MET A 7 6.58 -2.14 1.77
N PHE A 8 6.68 -0.91 2.27
CA PHE A 8 7.42 0.17 1.62
C PHE A 8 8.58 0.63 2.47
N LYS A 9 9.69 0.92 1.82
CA LYS A 9 10.86 1.52 2.46
C LYS A 9 11.07 2.91 1.87
N LEU A 10 11.05 3.94 2.72
CA LEU A 10 11.25 5.32 2.27
C LEU A 10 12.72 5.55 1.89
N ALA A 11 12.94 6.31 0.81
CA ALA A 11 14.29 6.70 0.41
C ALA A 11 14.90 7.66 1.45
N GLU A 12 14.08 8.59 1.94
CA GLU A 12 14.45 9.49 3.04
C GLU A 12 13.36 9.42 4.10
N LYS A 13 13.70 8.88 5.27
CA LYS A 13 12.75 8.66 6.34
C LYS A 13 12.61 9.92 7.20
N THR A 14 11.87 10.88 6.70
CA THR A 14 11.50 12.10 7.43
C THR A 14 10.04 12.03 7.85
N THR A 15 9.67 12.81 8.86
CA THR A 15 8.27 12.91 9.28
C THR A 15 7.38 13.37 8.12
N GLU A 16 7.85 14.35 7.36
CA GLU A 16 7.11 14.87 6.20
C GLU A 16 6.88 13.78 5.14
N ASN A 17 7.92 13.05 4.78
CA ASN A 17 7.80 11.99 3.77
C ASN A 17 6.91 10.85 4.27
N MET A 18 6.99 10.51 5.56
CA MET A 18 6.11 9.51 6.15
C MET A 18 4.65 9.93 6.06
N GLU A 19 4.34 11.17 6.42
CA GLU A 19 2.97 11.69 6.34
C GLU A 19 2.46 11.71 4.90
N ARG A 20 3.27 12.16 3.95
CA ARG A 20 2.90 12.17 2.53
C ARG A 20 2.60 10.76 2.02
N ALA A 21 3.42 9.79 2.38
CA ALA A 21 3.24 8.40 1.98
C ALA A 21 1.94 7.82 2.56
N VAL A 22 1.74 7.99 3.87
CA VAL A 22 0.54 7.47 4.56
C VAL A 22 -0.73 8.13 4.00
N ASP A 23 -0.73 9.45 3.84
CA ASP A 23 -1.88 10.17 3.29
C ASP A 23 -2.21 9.73 1.87
N SER A 24 -1.18 9.50 1.06
CA SER A 24 -1.36 9.02 -0.31
C SER A 24 -2.04 7.64 -0.33
N LEU A 25 -1.57 6.72 0.51
CA LEU A 25 -2.17 5.38 0.61
C LEU A 25 -3.61 5.45 1.14
N ARG A 26 -3.87 6.29 2.15
CA ARG A 26 -5.21 6.46 2.71
C ARG A 26 -6.20 7.04 1.69
N SER A 27 -5.71 7.80 0.73
CA SER A 27 -6.58 8.38 -0.31
C SER A 27 -7.24 7.31 -1.19
N LEU A 28 -6.75 6.07 -1.17
CA LEU A 28 -7.36 4.97 -1.91
C LEU A 28 -8.70 4.52 -1.33
N GLU A 29 -8.93 4.76 -0.05
CA GLU A 29 -10.15 4.33 0.62
C GLU A 29 -11.37 5.02 0.00
N GLY A 30 -12.33 4.20 -0.41
CA GLY A 30 -13.57 4.70 -1.02
C GLY A 30 -13.43 5.17 -2.46
N LYS A 31 -12.28 5.04 -3.08
CA LYS A 31 -12.02 5.50 -4.46
C LYS A 31 -12.02 4.38 -5.49
N ILE A 32 -12.00 3.14 -5.06
CA ILE A 32 -11.92 1.98 -5.93
C ILE A 32 -12.98 0.99 -5.48
N GLU A 33 -13.92 0.68 -6.36
CA GLU A 33 -15.11 -0.11 -6.03
C GLU A 33 -14.80 -1.54 -5.61
N THR A 34 -13.70 -2.12 -6.08
CA THR A 34 -13.31 -3.48 -5.72
C THR A 34 -12.50 -3.58 -4.43
N LEU A 35 -12.01 -2.46 -3.92
CA LEU A 35 -11.27 -2.40 -2.66
C LEU A 35 -12.26 -2.46 -1.49
N GLN A 36 -12.31 -3.59 -0.79
CA GLN A 36 -13.27 -3.79 0.30
C GLN A 36 -12.81 -3.13 1.60
N SER A 37 -11.52 -3.25 1.90
CA SER A 37 -10.95 -2.64 3.09
C SER A 37 -9.46 -2.42 2.90
N ILE A 38 -8.94 -1.45 3.64
CA ILE A 38 -7.53 -1.10 3.61
C ILE A 38 -7.08 -0.80 5.04
N GLU A 39 -5.89 -1.28 5.38
CA GLU A 39 -5.24 -0.98 6.64
C GLU A 39 -3.82 -0.51 6.35
N ILE A 40 -3.41 0.57 7.00
CA ILE A 40 -2.08 1.12 6.82
C ILE A 40 -1.42 1.20 8.19
N GLY A 41 -0.21 0.64 8.29
CA GLY A 41 0.58 0.69 9.51
C GLY A 41 1.95 1.27 9.25
N THR A 42 2.52 1.87 10.29
CA THR A 42 3.89 2.39 10.25
C THR A 42 4.74 1.63 11.26
N ASP A 43 5.98 1.36 10.88
CA ASP A 43 6.91 0.62 11.73
C ASP A 43 7.33 1.45 12.95
N PHE A 44 7.40 0.81 14.13
CA PHE A 44 7.88 1.47 15.34
C PHE A 44 9.20 0.91 15.88
N LEU A 45 9.61 -0.28 15.43
CA LEU A 45 10.80 -0.95 15.97
C LEU A 45 12.10 -0.43 15.38
N GLU A 46 12.07 -0.05 14.12
CA GLU A 46 13.22 0.51 13.39
C GLU A 46 14.46 -0.39 13.40
N SER A 47 14.27 -1.70 13.20
CA SER A 47 15.36 -2.66 13.08
C SER A 47 15.97 -2.62 11.68
N GLU A 48 17.13 -3.26 11.51
CA GLU A 48 17.76 -3.38 10.19
C GLU A 48 16.89 -4.09 9.18
N ARG A 49 16.00 -4.97 9.64
CA ARG A 49 15.08 -5.74 8.78
C ARG A 49 13.76 -5.04 8.53
N SER A 50 13.48 -3.95 9.25
CA SER A 50 12.18 -3.29 9.17
C SER A 50 12.04 -2.48 7.90
N TYR A 51 10.88 -2.63 7.24
CA TYR A 51 10.39 -1.65 6.29
C TYR A 51 9.63 -0.58 7.07
N ASP A 52 9.23 0.50 6.41
CA ASP A 52 8.70 1.67 7.12
C ASP A 52 7.17 1.69 7.19
N ILE A 53 6.50 1.21 6.14
CA ILE A 53 5.04 1.28 6.03
C ILE A 53 4.53 -0.05 5.50
N VAL A 54 3.38 -0.50 6.01
CA VAL A 54 2.66 -1.64 5.48
C VAL A 54 1.27 -1.20 5.00
N LEU A 55 0.88 -1.72 3.84
CA LEU A 55 -0.47 -1.63 3.31
C LEU A 55 -1.06 -3.04 3.30
N SER A 56 -2.25 -3.20 3.87
CA SER A 56 -3.00 -4.44 3.81
C SER A 56 -4.36 -4.13 3.19
N ALA A 57 -4.62 -4.68 2.02
CA ALA A 57 -5.86 -4.45 1.28
C ALA A 57 -6.61 -5.75 1.05
N HIS A 58 -7.95 -5.71 1.09
CA HIS A 58 -8.79 -6.88 0.89
C HIS A 58 -9.67 -6.72 -0.35
N PHE A 59 -9.80 -7.84 -1.09
CA PHE A 59 -10.64 -7.93 -2.29
C PHE A 59 -11.47 -9.20 -2.22
N LYS A 60 -12.62 -9.19 -2.87
CA LYS A 60 -13.49 -10.37 -2.94
C LYS A 60 -12.78 -11.54 -3.64
N ASP A 61 -12.08 -11.24 -4.73
CA ASP A 61 -11.44 -12.23 -5.61
C ASP A 61 -10.25 -11.62 -6.35
N ARG A 62 -9.58 -12.45 -7.14
CA ARG A 62 -8.41 -12.03 -7.93
C ARG A 62 -8.77 -10.99 -8.99
N ASP A 63 -9.96 -11.08 -9.56
CA ASP A 63 -10.42 -10.08 -10.55
C ASP A 63 -10.53 -8.71 -9.91
N GLY A 64 -11.01 -8.65 -8.66
CA GLY A 64 -11.09 -7.40 -7.90
C GLY A 64 -9.72 -6.77 -7.68
N LEU A 65 -8.72 -7.59 -7.34
CA LEU A 65 -7.34 -7.12 -7.21
C LEU A 65 -6.79 -6.60 -8.53
N ASN A 66 -7.07 -7.30 -9.63
CA ASN A 66 -6.59 -6.89 -10.95
C ASN A 66 -7.20 -5.55 -11.37
N ILE A 67 -8.48 -5.34 -11.11
CA ILE A 67 -9.16 -4.06 -11.37
C ILE A 67 -8.49 -2.95 -10.56
N TYR A 68 -8.23 -3.18 -9.27
CA TYR A 68 -7.54 -2.25 -8.40
C TYR A 68 -6.15 -1.87 -8.95
N THR A 69 -5.36 -2.87 -9.33
CA THR A 69 -3.98 -2.67 -9.80
C THR A 69 -3.93 -1.71 -10.99
N ASN A 70 -4.89 -1.79 -11.89
CA ASN A 70 -4.93 -0.99 -13.13
C ASN A 70 -5.88 0.20 -13.05
N HIS A 71 -6.49 0.44 -11.89
CA HIS A 71 -7.49 1.49 -11.73
C HIS A 71 -6.90 2.88 -11.87
N GLU A 72 -7.62 3.78 -12.53
CA GLU A 72 -7.18 5.16 -12.74
C GLU A 72 -6.91 5.92 -11.43
N ASN A 73 -7.62 5.56 -10.36
CA ASN A 73 -7.42 6.18 -9.03
C ASN A 73 -6.27 5.56 -8.25
N HIS A 74 -5.80 4.37 -8.66
CA HIS A 74 -4.63 3.73 -8.05
C HIS A 74 -3.32 4.23 -8.66
N LEU A 75 -3.28 4.46 -9.95
CA LEU A 75 -2.05 4.82 -10.67
C LEU A 75 -1.36 6.08 -10.14
N PRO A 76 -2.07 7.17 -9.79
CA PRO A 76 -1.41 8.35 -9.21
C PRO A 76 -0.74 8.04 -7.86
N VAL A 77 -1.35 7.18 -7.04
CA VAL A 77 -0.80 6.76 -5.75
C VAL A 77 0.48 5.95 -5.96
N VAL A 78 0.47 5.04 -6.93
CA VAL A 78 1.68 4.26 -7.29
C VAL A 78 2.82 5.20 -7.64
N LYS A 79 2.54 6.24 -8.43
CA LYS A 79 3.54 7.21 -8.86
C LYS A 79 4.13 7.97 -7.66
N ILE A 80 3.27 8.42 -6.74
CA ILE A 80 3.70 9.13 -5.52
C ILE A 80 4.58 8.20 -4.67
N MET A 81 4.14 6.96 -4.44
CA MET A 81 4.90 6.02 -3.63
C MET A 81 6.26 5.70 -4.25
N ARG A 82 6.33 5.55 -5.57
CA ARG A 82 7.61 5.35 -6.26
C ARG A 82 8.57 6.52 -6.08
N SER A 83 8.04 7.74 -6.03
CA SER A 83 8.88 8.93 -5.82
C SER A 83 9.42 9.04 -4.41
N LEU A 84 8.73 8.47 -3.43
CA LEU A 84 9.09 8.55 -2.01
C LEU A 84 9.90 7.35 -1.51
N CYS A 85 9.80 6.20 -2.19
CA CYS A 85 10.34 4.93 -1.69
C CYS A 85 11.58 4.47 -2.45
N SER A 86 12.52 3.86 -1.73
CA SER A 86 13.68 3.20 -2.33
C SER A 86 13.36 1.77 -2.77
N SER A 87 12.40 1.12 -2.11
CA SER A 87 11.98 -0.24 -2.45
C SER A 87 10.60 -0.56 -1.90
N SER A 88 9.99 -1.57 -2.46
CA SER A 88 8.76 -2.15 -1.94
C SER A 88 8.73 -3.65 -2.25
N VAL A 89 8.00 -4.40 -1.43
CA VAL A 89 7.81 -5.83 -1.62
C VAL A 89 6.33 -6.14 -1.45
N VAL A 90 5.86 -7.19 -2.12
CA VAL A 90 4.45 -7.53 -2.15
C VAL A 90 4.22 -9.02 -1.99
N VAL A 91 3.12 -9.36 -1.31
CA VAL A 91 2.59 -10.72 -1.27
C VAL A 91 1.09 -10.64 -1.48
N ASP A 92 0.59 -11.41 -2.43
CA ASP A 92 -0.84 -11.53 -2.72
C ASP A 92 -1.27 -12.97 -2.45
N TYR A 93 -2.30 -13.18 -1.64
CA TYR A 93 -2.73 -14.53 -1.30
C TYR A 93 -4.22 -14.62 -1.05
N GLU A 94 -4.73 -15.84 -1.18
CA GLU A 94 -6.14 -16.11 -0.91
C GLU A 94 -6.32 -16.57 0.52
N ILE A 95 -7.34 -16.03 1.17
CA ILE A 95 -7.74 -16.42 2.52
C ILE A 95 -8.91 -17.39 2.35
N SER A 96 -8.75 -18.59 2.89
CA SER A 96 -9.80 -19.59 2.86
C SER A 96 -10.84 -19.37 3.97
#